data_ddbf9635bc5a01d045edfc32cd026b90
#
_entry.id   ddbf9635bc5a01d045edfc32cd026b90
#
_cell.length_a   1.000
_cell.length_b   1.000
_cell.length_c   1.000
_cell.angle_alpha   90.00
_cell.angle_beta   90.00
_cell.angle_gamma   90.00
#
_symmetry.space_group_name_H-M   'P 1'
#
loop_
_entity.id
_entity.type
_entity.pdbx_description
1 polymer ?
#
loop_
_entity_poly.entity_id
_entity_poly.type
_entity_poly.pdbx_seq_one_letter_code
_entity_poly.pdbx_strand_id
1 'polypeptide(L)'
;QSDFRTIQRLYKPEFNRDWNVEMPSGNQIISNLGDQVFAVAGAQFLHPEKGALNYQFQHLNYKDNYEGSRHVLFTKLNLDSFQFYSNSSFLETDGFTSNSTFYRSDNRLKYSYKKGWSGVKFSTEHNKKKDVELNQLDPVSQKFQAYEVFTGVGDSTKVFVKLGYMHRINDSLQNNRLAKVNASNTYYLDSKWIQTQNTNLSLYANYRVFKSTNTSIATQKSINSRLQYSQKLANNGIHWNTLFETNAGRLPQQDFTYVEVEPGQGSFVWFDYNENGIQELEEFEIAQFQDQATYVRVLLPNQVYIRTHQNKLSQSLTLNPI
;
A
#
# COMPACT_ATOMS: atom_id res chain seq x y z
N GLN A 1 -26.76 -4.97 23.20
CA GLN A 1 -26.57 -3.93 22.16
C GLN A 1 -25.27 -4.29 21.45
N SER A 2 -25.38 -5.00 20.32
CA SER A 2 -24.24 -5.17 19.45
C SER A 2 -23.76 -3.78 19.04
N ASP A 3 -22.51 -3.46 19.33
CA ASP A 3 -21.96 -2.16 19.02
C ASP A 3 -21.97 -2.00 17.49
N PHE A 4 -22.87 -1.17 16.98
CA PHE A 4 -23.02 -0.84 15.56
C PHE A 4 -21.68 -0.40 14.93
N ARG A 5 -20.75 0.10 15.73
CA ARG A 5 -19.38 0.45 15.30
C ARG A 5 -18.55 -0.77 14.96
N THR A 6 -18.75 -1.90 15.64
CA THR A 6 -18.02 -3.15 15.36
C THR A 6 -18.46 -3.74 14.02
N ILE A 7 -19.76 -3.73 13.72
CA ILE A 7 -20.30 -4.17 12.44
C ILE A 7 -19.77 -3.29 11.29
N GLN A 8 -19.77 -1.96 11.45
CA GLN A 8 -19.20 -1.07 10.44
C GLN A 8 -17.71 -1.29 10.20
N ARG A 9 -16.93 -1.66 11.22
CA ARG A 9 -15.50 -1.97 11.06
C ARG A 9 -15.26 -3.26 10.26
N LEU A 10 -16.13 -4.26 10.39
CA LEU A 10 -16.04 -5.52 9.64
C LEU A 10 -16.12 -5.32 8.13
N TYR A 11 -16.86 -4.31 7.69
CA TYR A 11 -17.02 -3.98 6.27
C TYR A 11 -16.07 -2.91 5.76
N LYS A 12 -15.15 -2.41 6.59
CA LYS A 12 -14.07 -1.56 6.13
C LYS A 12 -13.00 -2.41 5.44
N PRO A 13 -12.41 -1.95 4.33
CA PRO A 13 -11.35 -2.66 3.62
C PRO A 13 -10.19 -3.07 4.52
N GLU A 14 -9.83 -2.23 5.50
CA GLU A 14 -8.76 -2.53 6.45
C GLU A 14 -9.11 -3.69 7.38
N PHE A 15 -10.35 -3.76 7.83
CA PHE A 15 -10.79 -4.84 8.72
C PHE A 15 -10.92 -6.16 7.96
N ASN A 16 -11.46 -6.14 6.75
CA ASN A 16 -11.52 -7.30 5.88
C ASN A 16 -10.11 -7.83 5.57
N ARG A 17 -9.16 -6.96 5.30
CA ARG A 17 -7.76 -7.32 5.10
C ARG A 17 -7.15 -8.00 6.32
N ASP A 18 -7.49 -7.55 7.53
CA ASP A 18 -6.96 -8.10 8.77
C ASP A 18 -7.53 -9.47 9.13
N TRP A 19 -8.77 -9.74 8.73
CA TRP A 19 -9.49 -10.97 9.06
C TRP A 19 -9.84 -11.83 7.85
N ASN A 20 -9.60 -11.39 6.62
CA ASN A 20 -10.04 -12.06 5.38
C ASN A 20 -11.53 -12.44 5.38
N VAL A 21 -12.38 -11.64 6.04
CA VAL A 21 -13.82 -11.85 6.05
C VAL A 21 -14.38 -11.64 4.65
N GLU A 22 -15.23 -12.53 4.21
CA GLU A 22 -15.89 -12.44 2.91
C GLU A 22 -16.88 -11.28 2.89
N MET A 23 -16.77 -10.47 1.85
CA MET A 23 -17.72 -9.40 1.60
C MET A 23 -18.84 -9.96 0.74
N PRO A 24 -20.12 -9.76 1.12
CA PRO A 24 -21.24 -10.11 0.25
C PRO A 24 -21.11 -9.39 -1.09
N SER A 25 -21.26 -10.12 -2.20
CA SER A 25 -21.30 -9.54 -3.53
C SER A 25 -22.60 -8.76 -3.72
N GLY A 26 -22.52 -7.45 -3.95
CA GLY A 26 -23.67 -6.60 -4.23
C GLY A 26 -24.30 -5.93 -3.01
N ASN A 27 -25.36 -5.15 -3.23
CA ASN A 27 -26.11 -4.39 -2.22
C ASN A 27 -26.95 -5.25 -1.25
N GLN A 28 -26.53 -6.46 -0.94
CA GLN A 28 -27.22 -7.22 0.08
C GLN A 28 -27.02 -6.57 1.44
N ILE A 29 -28.08 -6.01 1.95
CA ILE A 29 -28.17 -5.57 3.34
C ILE A 29 -27.95 -6.80 4.19
N ILE A 30 -26.90 -6.78 4.99
CA ILE A 30 -26.52 -7.89 5.89
C ILE A 30 -27.53 -7.92 7.03
N SER A 31 -28.69 -8.44 6.74
CA SER A 31 -29.77 -8.58 7.73
C SER A 31 -29.62 -9.81 8.61
N ASN A 32 -28.67 -10.74 8.32
CA ASN A 32 -28.58 -12.04 8.96
C ASN A 32 -27.13 -12.48 9.27
N LEU A 33 -26.31 -11.61 9.83
CA LEU A 33 -24.97 -12.01 10.31
C LEU A 33 -25.01 -12.99 11.50
N GLY A 34 -26.16 -13.20 12.12
CA GLY A 34 -26.28 -14.05 13.30
C GLY A 34 -25.56 -13.46 14.52
N ASP A 35 -25.40 -14.30 15.54
CA ASP A 35 -24.65 -13.95 16.74
C ASP A 35 -23.16 -13.88 16.44
N GLN A 36 -22.51 -12.85 16.93
CA GLN A 36 -21.08 -12.64 16.82
C GLN A 36 -20.39 -12.87 18.16
N VAL A 37 -19.34 -13.65 18.18
CA VAL A 37 -18.44 -13.80 19.33
C VAL A 37 -17.04 -13.32 18.94
N PHE A 38 -16.54 -12.34 19.69
CA PHE A 38 -15.15 -11.91 19.58
C PHE A 38 -14.47 -12.03 20.94
N ALA A 39 -13.44 -12.86 21.02
CA ALA A 39 -12.67 -13.11 22.23
C ALA A 39 -11.21 -12.72 22.03
N VAL A 40 -10.60 -12.13 23.04
CA VAL A 40 -9.17 -11.78 23.05
C VAL A 40 -8.57 -12.25 24.37
N ALA A 41 -7.47 -12.98 24.27
CA ALA A 41 -6.63 -13.33 25.40
C ALA A 41 -5.17 -12.97 25.07
N GLY A 42 -4.41 -12.54 26.05
CA GLY A 42 -3.02 -12.17 25.80
C GLY A 42 -2.16 -12.15 27.04
N ALA A 43 -0.86 -12.15 26.79
CA ALA A 43 0.17 -12.00 27.83
C ALA A 43 1.18 -10.95 27.38
N GLN A 44 1.59 -10.09 28.30
CA GLN A 44 2.57 -9.06 28.05
C GLN A 44 3.67 -9.11 29.11
N PHE A 45 4.89 -9.10 28.62
CA PHE A 45 6.08 -8.88 29.46
C PHE A 45 6.68 -7.53 29.11
N LEU A 46 6.87 -6.68 30.12
CA LEU A 46 7.45 -5.35 29.99
C LEU A 46 8.66 -5.23 30.92
N HIS A 47 9.78 -4.78 30.35
CA HIS A 47 10.96 -4.42 31.11
C HIS A 47 11.40 -3.02 30.69
N PRO A 48 11.55 -2.05 31.62
CA PRO A 48 11.82 -0.65 31.31
C PRO A 48 13.00 -0.41 30.38
N GLU A 49 14.07 -1.16 30.54
CA GLU A 49 15.32 -1.02 29.78
C GLU A 49 15.43 -2.03 28.63
N LYS A 50 15.00 -3.27 28.84
CA LYS A 50 15.20 -4.38 27.88
C LYS A 50 14.12 -4.49 26.82
N GLY A 51 12.95 -3.87 27.05
CA GLY A 51 11.88 -3.77 26.06
C GLY A 51 10.61 -4.53 26.42
N ALA A 52 9.91 -5.02 25.40
CA ALA A 52 8.58 -5.61 25.53
C ALA A 52 8.41 -6.84 24.67
N LEU A 53 7.66 -7.80 25.18
CA LEU A 53 7.11 -8.93 24.45
C LEU A 53 5.60 -8.95 24.71
N ASN A 54 4.80 -8.95 23.66
CA ASN A 54 3.35 -8.99 23.73
C ASN A 54 2.85 -10.09 22.80
N TYR A 55 2.10 -11.02 23.37
CA TYR A 55 1.40 -12.04 22.61
C TYR A 55 -0.10 -11.90 22.83
N GLN A 56 -0.87 -11.97 21.74
CA GLN A 56 -2.33 -11.96 21.76
C GLN A 56 -2.88 -13.09 20.91
N PHE A 57 -3.83 -13.80 21.47
CA PHE A 57 -4.73 -14.68 20.76
C PHE A 57 -6.07 -13.96 20.59
N GLN A 58 -6.61 -13.97 19.39
CA GLN A 58 -7.90 -13.36 19.05
C GLN A 58 -8.72 -14.38 18.31
N HIS A 59 -9.98 -14.49 18.68
CA HIS A 59 -10.94 -15.41 18.06
C HIS A 59 -12.18 -14.64 17.65
N LEU A 60 -12.60 -14.81 16.40
CA LEU A 60 -13.81 -14.20 15.84
C LEU A 60 -14.68 -15.31 15.25
N ASN A 61 -15.92 -15.38 15.70
CA ASN A 61 -16.89 -16.36 15.21
C ASN A 61 -18.19 -15.65 14.82
N TYR A 62 -18.69 -15.95 13.63
CA TYR A 62 -20.04 -15.63 13.20
C TYR A 62 -20.76 -16.95 13.03
N LYS A 63 -21.80 -17.19 13.81
CA LYS A 63 -22.58 -18.42 13.78
C LYS A 63 -22.77 -18.92 12.34
N ASP A 64 -22.32 -20.14 12.08
CA ASP A 64 -22.46 -20.91 10.83
C ASP A 64 -21.83 -20.32 9.55
N ASN A 65 -21.21 -19.11 9.61
CA ASN A 65 -20.73 -18.44 8.41
C ASN A 65 -19.22 -18.21 8.38
N TYR A 66 -18.59 -18.04 9.54
CA TYR A 66 -17.18 -17.69 9.61
C TYR A 66 -16.61 -17.95 11.01
N GLU A 67 -15.46 -18.60 11.03
CA GLU A 67 -14.62 -18.73 12.21
C GLU A 67 -13.20 -18.31 11.88
N GLY A 68 -12.59 -17.50 12.74
CA GLY A 68 -11.22 -17.03 12.57
C GLY A 68 -10.45 -17.03 13.87
N SER A 69 -9.25 -17.56 13.83
CA SER A 69 -8.30 -17.54 14.94
C SER A 69 -7.03 -16.83 14.54
N ARG A 70 -6.64 -15.81 15.30
CA ARG A 70 -5.49 -14.97 15.00
C ARG A 70 -4.52 -14.94 16.17
N HIS A 71 -3.25 -15.22 15.88
CA HIS A 71 -2.12 -15.08 16.80
C HIS A 71 -1.32 -13.84 16.42
N VAL A 72 -1.04 -12.97 17.36
CA VAL A 72 -0.21 -11.76 17.16
C VAL A 72 0.94 -11.77 18.15
N LEU A 73 2.15 -11.66 17.65
CA LEU A 73 3.36 -11.56 18.47
C LEU A 73 4.08 -10.25 18.13
N PHE A 74 4.18 -9.39 19.12
CA PHE A 74 4.99 -8.19 19.06
C PHE A 74 6.18 -8.30 20.00
N THR A 75 7.37 -8.04 19.50
CA THR A 75 8.61 -8.07 20.28
C THR A 75 9.46 -6.84 20.00
N LYS A 76 9.89 -6.17 21.03
CA LYS A 76 10.87 -5.09 20.97
C LYS A 76 11.91 -5.32 22.07
N LEU A 77 13.12 -5.69 21.70
CA LEU A 77 14.21 -5.94 22.63
C LEU A 77 15.33 -4.92 22.41
N ASN A 78 15.85 -4.40 23.52
CA ASN A 78 17.02 -3.55 23.55
C ASN A 78 18.08 -4.27 24.40
N LEU A 79 19.14 -4.75 23.77
CA LEU A 79 20.23 -5.49 24.39
C LEU A 79 21.53 -4.73 24.11
N ASP A 80 21.85 -3.75 24.94
CA ASP A 80 22.99 -2.84 24.78
C ASP A 80 23.09 -2.24 23.37
N SER A 81 24.01 -2.78 22.57
CA SER A 81 24.21 -2.35 21.17
C SER A 81 23.21 -2.96 20.18
N PHE A 82 22.48 -4.01 20.55
CA PHE A 82 21.51 -4.68 19.68
C PHE A 82 20.09 -4.24 19.96
N GLN A 83 19.34 -4.01 18.92
CA GLN A 83 17.90 -3.75 18.95
C GLN A 83 17.20 -4.74 18.03
N PHE A 84 16.32 -5.53 18.60
CA PHE A 84 15.47 -6.45 17.84
C PHE A 84 14.02 -5.98 17.89
N TYR A 85 13.39 -5.95 16.73
CA TYR A 85 11.98 -5.66 16.57
C TYR A 85 11.35 -6.75 15.74
N SER A 86 10.22 -7.29 16.19
CA SER A 86 9.41 -8.24 15.44
C SER A 86 7.94 -7.91 15.63
N ASN A 87 7.20 -7.90 14.52
CA ASN A 87 5.75 -7.82 14.51
C ASN A 87 5.23 -8.93 13.58
N SER A 88 4.67 -9.97 14.15
CA SER A 88 4.24 -11.16 13.43
C SER A 88 2.79 -11.48 13.75
N SER A 89 2.03 -11.90 12.74
CA SER A 89 0.67 -12.36 12.91
C SER A 89 0.41 -13.58 12.03
N PHE A 90 -0.35 -14.52 12.58
CA PHE A 90 -0.85 -15.68 11.88
C PHE A 90 -2.37 -15.75 12.08
N LEU A 91 -3.09 -15.81 10.98
CA LEU A 91 -4.54 -15.92 10.94
C LEU A 91 -4.92 -17.18 10.20
N GLU A 92 -5.82 -17.95 10.77
CA GLU A 92 -6.49 -19.08 10.13
C GLU A 92 -7.99 -18.83 10.17
N THR A 93 -8.67 -19.04 9.04
CA THR A 93 -10.10 -18.78 8.92
C THR A 93 -10.80 -19.89 8.17
N ASP A 94 -11.97 -20.25 8.67
CA ASP A 94 -12.94 -21.12 8.01
C ASP A 94 -14.19 -20.28 7.74
N GLY A 95 -14.47 -20.06 6.46
CA GLY A 95 -15.64 -19.34 5.99
C GLY A 95 -16.58 -20.23 5.17
N PHE A 96 -17.77 -19.75 4.93
CA PHE A 96 -18.80 -20.51 4.19
C PHE A 96 -18.36 -20.82 2.76
N THR A 97 -17.72 -19.88 2.07
CA THR A 97 -17.26 -20.06 0.68
C THR A 97 -15.77 -20.26 0.56
N SER A 98 -14.97 -19.86 1.55
CA SER A 98 -13.52 -19.97 1.48
C SER A 98 -12.84 -20.12 2.83
N ASN A 99 -11.76 -20.88 2.84
CA ASN A 99 -10.84 -21.02 3.95
C ASN A 99 -9.57 -20.27 3.65
N SER A 100 -8.96 -19.64 4.67
CA SER A 100 -7.70 -18.94 4.44
C SER A 100 -6.68 -19.12 5.56
N THR A 101 -5.41 -19.08 5.18
CA THR A 101 -4.28 -18.90 6.09
C THR A 101 -3.52 -17.66 5.70
N PHE A 102 -3.33 -16.76 6.66
CA PHE A 102 -2.64 -15.51 6.44
C PHE A 102 -1.53 -15.30 7.46
N TYR A 103 -0.29 -15.41 7.01
CA TYR A 103 0.89 -15.12 7.79
C TYR A 103 1.54 -13.83 7.35
N ARG A 104 1.85 -12.96 8.32
CA ARG A 104 2.59 -11.73 8.12
C ARG A 104 3.66 -11.61 9.18
N SER A 105 4.88 -11.20 8.79
CA SER A 105 5.97 -10.97 9.72
C SER A 105 6.88 -9.85 9.22
N ASP A 106 7.24 -8.94 10.12
CA ASP A 106 8.22 -7.88 9.91
C ASP A 106 9.24 -7.94 11.04
N ASN A 107 10.47 -8.28 10.71
CA ASN A 107 11.55 -8.50 11.66
C ASN A 107 12.73 -7.59 11.32
N ARG A 108 13.29 -6.92 12.31
CA ARG A 108 14.43 -6.03 12.17
C ARG A 108 15.42 -6.26 13.29
N LEU A 109 16.67 -6.50 12.93
CA LEU A 109 17.80 -6.51 13.86
C LEU A 109 18.73 -5.36 13.51
N LYS A 110 19.04 -4.51 14.47
CA LYS A 110 19.95 -3.38 14.35
C LYS A 110 21.06 -3.52 15.37
N TYR A 111 22.28 -3.33 14.93
CA TYR A 111 23.49 -3.22 15.78
C TYR A 111 24.00 -1.77 15.71
N SER A 112 24.22 -1.15 16.88
CA SER A 112 24.71 0.21 17.01
C SER A 112 26.15 0.19 17.51
N TYR A 113 27.02 1.00 16.88
CA TYR A 113 28.42 1.12 17.22
C TYR A 113 28.85 2.59 17.19
N LYS A 114 29.52 3.09 18.21
CA LYS A 114 30.01 4.48 18.33
C LYS A 114 29.09 5.55 17.67
N LYS A 115 29.36 5.87 16.41
CA LYS A 115 28.65 6.91 15.64
C LYS A 115 27.81 6.34 14.48
N GLY A 116 27.65 5.02 14.40
CA GLY A 116 26.94 4.40 13.31
C GLY A 116 26.10 3.20 13.75
N TRP A 117 25.37 2.64 12.80
CA TRP A 117 24.59 1.43 12.98
C TRP A 117 24.53 0.64 11.68
N SER A 118 24.35 -0.65 11.80
CA SER A 118 24.05 -1.54 10.68
C SER A 118 22.93 -2.48 11.07
N GLY A 119 22.22 -3.02 10.10
CA GLY A 119 21.16 -3.96 10.42
C GLY A 119 20.63 -4.69 9.22
N VAL A 120 19.75 -5.64 9.54
CA VAL A 120 19.03 -6.45 8.58
C VAL A 120 17.53 -6.37 8.89
N LYS A 121 16.71 -6.45 7.85
CA LYS A 121 15.27 -6.53 7.97
C LYS A 121 14.76 -7.65 7.08
N PHE A 122 13.83 -8.43 7.60
CA PHE A 122 13.11 -9.44 6.84
C PHE A 122 11.61 -9.18 7.00
N SER A 123 10.93 -9.03 5.87
CA SER A 123 9.48 -8.86 5.84
C SER A 123 8.86 -9.91 4.93
N THR A 124 7.79 -10.52 5.36
CA THR A 124 7.06 -11.50 4.56
C THR A 124 5.56 -11.38 4.79
N GLU A 125 4.81 -11.65 3.75
CA GLU A 125 3.37 -11.83 3.80
C GLU A 125 3.01 -13.03 2.94
N HIS A 126 2.19 -13.92 3.45
CA HIS A 126 1.74 -15.12 2.79
C HIS A 126 0.25 -15.29 3.03
N ASN A 127 -0.55 -14.94 2.05
CA ASN A 127 -2.00 -15.09 2.07
C ASN A 127 -2.39 -16.23 1.12
N LYS A 128 -2.98 -17.29 1.67
CA LYS A 128 -3.61 -18.37 0.91
C LYS A 128 -5.09 -18.36 1.23
N LYS A 129 -5.89 -18.07 0.23
CA LYS A 129 -7.34 -18.19 0.27
C LYS A 129 -7.76 -19.32 -0.68
N LYS A 130 -8.60 -20.23 -0.22
CA LYS A 130 -9.00 -21.43 -0.94
C LYS A 130 -10.52 -21.51 -0.98
N ASP A 131 -11.06 -21.64 -2.16
CA ASP A 131 -12.48 -21.90 -2.36
C ASP A 131 -12.85 -23.29 -1.81
N VAL A 132 -13.93 -23.37 -1.05
CA VAL A 132 -14.37 -24.60 -0.39
C VAL A 132 -14.95 -25.60 -1.40
N GLU A 133 -15.76 -25.15 -2.36
CA GLU A 133 -16.42 -26.00 -3.34
C GLU A 133 -15.46 -26.50 -4.42
N LEU A 134 -14.68 -25.57 -5.00
CA LEU A 134 -13.76 -25.88 -6.09
C LEU A 134 -12.44 -26.49 -5.61
N ASN A 135 -12.14 -26.40 -4.31
CA ASN A 135 -10.88 -26.85 -3.72
C ASN A 135 -9.64 -26.21 -4.39
N GLN A 136 -9.78 -25.00 -4.93
CA GLN A 136 -8.75 -24.26 -5.65
C GLN A 136 -8.37 -23.00 -4.91
N LEU A 137 -7.15 -22.52 -5.15
CA LEU A 137 -6.70 -21.23 -4.60
C LEU A 137 -7.40 -20.07 -5.31
N ASP A 138 -7.91 -19.14 -4.52
CA ASP A 138 -8.49 -17.89 -4.99
C ASP A 138 -7.40 -17.00 -5.61
N PRO A 139 -7.70 -16.25 -6.69
CA PRO A 139 -6.78 -15.30 -7.34
C PRO A 139 -6.16 -14.24 -6.40
N VAL A 140 -6.80 -13.92 -5.27
CA VAL A 140 -6.24 -13.00 -4.27
C VAL A 140 -5.08 -13.61 -3.46
N SER A 141 -4.84 -14.93 -3.61
CA SER A 141 -3.73 -15.60 -2.94
C SER A 141 -2.39 -15.07 -3.45
N GLN A 142 -1.53 -14.68 -2.51
CA GLN A 142 -0.24 -14.08 -2.82
C GLN A 142 0.79 -14.33 -1.72
N LYS A 143 2.04 -14.22 -2.09
CA LYS A 143 3.16 -14.22 -1.14
C LYS A 143 4.21 -13.22 -1.56
N PHE A 144 4.81 -12.54 -0.60
CA PHE A 144 6.08 -11.87 -0.83
C PHE A 144 7.08 -12.15 0.29
N GLN A 145 8.36 -12.02 -0.07
CA GLN A 145 9.49 -12.01 0.85
C GLN A 145 10.41 -10.85 0.49
N ALA A 146 10.81 -10.07 1.47
CA ALA A 146 11.73 -8.94 1.31
C ALA A 146 12.86 -9.04 2.32
N TYR A 147 14.07 -8.95 1.83
CA TYR A 147 15.33 -8.98 2.58
C TYR A 147 16.00 -7.63 2.41
N GLU A 148 16.28 -6.96 3.50
CA GLU A 148 16.93 -5.65 3.50
C GLU A 148 18.18 -5.69 4.38
N VAL A 149 19.25 -5.11 3.88
CA VAL A 149 20.43 -4.78 4.64
C VAL A 149 20.65 -3.27 4.59
N PHE A 150 21.02 -2.68 5.70
CA PHE A 150 21.23 -1.25 5.80
C PHE A 150 22.37 -0.90 6.74
N THR A 151 23.00 0.22 6.47
CA THR A 151 24.00 0.84 7.36
C THR A 151 23.81 2.34 7.39
N GLY A 152 24.21 2.96 8.48
CA GLY A 152 24.11 4.40 8.62
C GLY A 152 25.11 4.96 9.62
N VAL A 153 25.35 6.25 9.51
CA VAL A 153 26.19 7.03 10.41
C VAL A 153 25.44 8.27 10.88
N GLY A 154 25.80 8.75 12.05
CA GLY A 154 25.17 9.90 12.69
C GLY A 154 24.10 9.50 13.70
N ASP A 155 23.20 10.41 14.01
CA ASP A 155 22.05 10.20 14.91
C ASP A 155 20.77 10.19 14.08
N SER A 156 20.09 9.06 14.01
CA SER A 156 18.86 8.89 13.23
C SER A 156 17.71 9.84 13.63
N THR A 157 17.83 10.46 14.81
CA THR A 157 16.87 11.47 15.28
C THR A 157 17.26 12.89 14.92
N LYS A 158 18.51 13.12 14.52
CA LYS A 158 19.09 14.43 14.21
C LYS A 158 19.65 14.45 12.78
N VAL A 159 20.97 14.37 12.66
CA VAL A 159 21.69 14.37 11.39
C VAL A 159 22.23 12.96 11.13
N PHE A 160 21.91 12.41 9.97
CA PHE A 160 22.33 11.06 9.61
C PHE A 160 22.38 10.86 8.10
N VAL A 161 23.11 9.83 7.71
CA VAL A 161 23.08 9.25 6.37
C VAL A 161 22.91 7.75 6.53
N LYS A 162 21.90 7.19 5.88
CA LYS A 162 21.58 5.76 5.84
C LYS A 162 21.56 5.30 4.38
N LEU A 163 22.26 4.22 4.10
CA LEU A 163 22.24 3.49 2.85
C LEU A 163 21.60 2.12 3.06
N GLY A 164 20.87 1.65 2.11
CA GLY A 164 20.30 0.30 2.20
C GLY A 164 20.08 -0.34 0.83
N TYR A 165 20.00 -1.65 0.89
CA TYR A 165 19.67 -2.51 -0.23
C TYR A 165 18.55 -3.45 0.19
N MET A 166 17.53 -3.58 -0.66
CA MET A 166 16.39 -4.47 -0.46
C MET A 166 16.19 -5.35 -1.68
N HIS A 167 16.14 -6.65 -1.45
CA HIS A 167 15.71 -7.65 -2.44
C HIS A 167 14.31 -8.13 -2.08
N ARG A 168 13.36 -8.04 -3.03
CA ARG A 168 11.99 -8.48 -2.83
C ARG A 168 11.57 -9.44 -3.93
N ILE A 169 10.93 -10.55 -3.55
CA ILE A 169 10.35 -11.56 -4.41
C ILE A 169 8.85 -11.56 -4.20
N ASN A 170 8.08 -11.60 -5.26
CA ASN A 170 6.62 -11.71 -5.20
C ASN A 170 6.17 -12.97 -5.94
N ASP A 171 5.31 -13.73 -5.28
CA ASP A 171 4.63 -14.90 -5.82
C ASP A 171 3.14 -14.59 -5.98
N SER A 172 2.54 -15.09 -7.04
CA SER A 172 1.11 -14.98 -7.33
C SER A 172 0.58 -16.32 -7.81
N LEU A 173 -0.73 -16.45 -7.90
CA LEU A 173 -1.37 -17.67 -8.33
C LEU A 173 -1.02 -17.99 -9.79
N GLN A 174 -0.51 -19.20 -10.01
CA GLN A 174 -0.26 -19.80 -11.32
C GLN A 174 -0.55 -21.30 -11.25
N ASN A 175 -1.47 -21.79 -12.07
CA ASN A 175 -1.83 -23.21 -12.11
C ASN A 175 -2.16 -23.77 -10.72
N ASN A 176 -3.05 -23.10 -9.98
CA ASN A 176 -3.51 -23.46 -8.63
C ASN A 176 -2.39 -23.57 -7.57
N ARG A 177 -1.28 -22.87 -7.76
CA ARG A 177 -0.17 -22.77 -6.79
C ARG A 177 0.45 -21.38 -6.82
N LEU A 178 1.05 -20.99 -5.71
CA LEU A 178 1.83 -19.75 -5.66
C LEU A 178 3.21 -19.99 -6.29
N ALA A 179 3.50 -19.24 -7.34
CA ALA A 179 4.78 -19.26 -8.05
C ALA A 179 5.32 -17.85 -8.22
N LYS A 180 6.63 -17.74 -8.26
CA LYS A 180 7.32 -16.46 -8.44
C LYS A 180 6.89 -15.80 -9.76
N VAL A 181 6.43 -14.56 -9.66
CA VAL A 181 6.04 -13.74 -10.83
C VAL A 181 6.99 -12.58 -11.09
N ASN A 182 7.67 -12.10 -10.08
CA ASN A 182 8.66 -11.04 -10.23
C ASN A 182 9.61 -10.95 -9.04
N ALA A 183 10.71 -10.23 -9.27
CA ALA A 183 11.61 -9.81 -8.21
C ALA A 183 12.07 -8.37 -8.43
N SER A 184 12.46 -7.68 -7.36
CA SER A 184 13.03 -6.35 -7.45
C SER A 184 14.21 -6.16 -6.51
N ASN A 185 15.20 -5.40 -6.98
CA ASN A 185 16.32 -4.90 -6.21
C ASN A 185 16.16 -3.39 -6.04
N THR A 186 16.21 -2.91 -4.82
CA THR A 186 16.08 -1.48 -4.49
C THR A 186 17.29 -1.04 -3.71
N TYR A 187 17.99 -0.03 -4.20
CA TYR A 187 19.06 0.69 -3.50
C TYR A 187 18.49 2.01 -3.03
N TYR A 188 18.73 2.39 -1.80
CA TYR A 188 18.20 3.65 -1.27
C TYR A 188 19.20 4.40 -0.40
N LEU A 189 19.05 5.71 -0.45
CA LEU A 189 19.67 6.68 0.43
C LEU A 189 18.55 7.38 1.22
N ASP A 190 18.68 7.41 2.53
CA ASP A 190 17.83 8.17 3.42
C ASP A 190 18.73 9.03 4.31
N SER A 191 18.60 10.33 4.24
CA SER A 191 19.54 11.23 4.90
C SER A 191 18.87 12.51 5.37
N LYS A 192 19.38 13.01 6.48
CA LYS A 192 19.08 14.32 7.01
C LYS A 192 20.41 15.03 7.26
N TRP A 193 20.71 16.01 6.44
CA TRP A 193 22.02 16.66 6.42
C TRP A 193 22.12 17.84 7.37
N ILE A 194 20.99 18.56 7.53
CA ILE A 194 20.91 19.70 8.43
C ILE A 194 19.63 19.58 9.23
N GLN A 195 19.75 19.71 10.54
CA GLN A 195 18.61 19.84 11.44
C GLN A 195 18.96 20.79 12.57
N THR A 196 18.59 22.05 12.40
CA THR A 196 18.70 23.11 13.40
C THR A 196 17.31 23.69 13.66
N GLN A 197 17.20 24.62 14.60
CA GLN A 197 15.93 25.34 14.81
C GLN A 197 15.50 26.15 13.59
N ASN A 198 16.46 26.62 12.77
CA ASN A 198 16.20 27.51 11.65
C ASN A 198 16.33 26.83 10.29
N THR A 199 17.04 25.71 10.19
CA THR A 199 17.34 25.09 8.90
C THR A 199 17.15 23.59 8.98
N ASN A 200 16.40 23.02 8.03
CA ASN A 200 16.28 21.58 7.83
C ASN A 200 16.57 21.25 6.36
N LEU A 201 17.39 20.22 6.15
CA LEU A 201 17.65 19.66 4.82
C LEU A 201 17.67 18.14 4.89
N SER A 202 16.76 17.51 4.18
CA SER A 202 16.67 16.06 4.05
C SER A 202 16.56 15.61 2.61
N LEU A 203 17.16 14.46 2.32
CA LEU A 203 17.13 13.82 1.01
C LEU A 203 16.84 12.32 1.20
N TYR A 204 15.79 11.88 0.53
CA TYR A 204 15.51 10.48 0.26
C TYR A 204 15.63 10.21 -1.23
N ALA A 205 16.30 9.14 -1.61
CA ALA A 205 16.36 8.68 -2.99
C ALA A 205 16.38 7.16 -3.03
N ASN A 206 15.71 6.56 -4.00
CA ASN A 206 15.83 5.14 -4.29
C ASN A 206 15.92 4.87 -5.78
N TYR A 207 16.69 3.84 -6.11
CA TYR A 207 16.80 3.27 -7.44
C TYR A 207 16.34 1.82 -7.39
N ARG A 208 15.30 1.49 -8.14
CA ARG A 208 14.69 0.16 -8.18
C ARG A 208 14.85 -0.47 -9.55
N VAL A 209 15.29 -1.70 -9.56
CA VAL A 209 15.33 -2.59 -10.74
C VAL A 209 14.31 -3.70 -10.53
N PHE A 210 13.30 -3.76 -11.38
CA PHE A 210 12.22 -4.75 -11.33
C PHE A 210 12.36 -5.70 -12.53
N LYS A 211 12.29 -7.00 -12.25
CA LYS A 211 12.33 -8.07 -13.25
C LYS A 211 11.09 -8.95 -13.12
N SER A 212 10.34 -9.09 -14.20
CA SER A 212 9.27 -10.09 -14.32
C SER A 212 9.86 -11.45 -14.67
N THR A 213 9.20 -12.54 -14.24
CA THR A 213 9.47 -13.89 -14.76
C THR A 213 8.95 -14.07 -16.19
N ASN A 214 7.96 -13.28 -16.58
CA ASN A 214 7.54 -13.22 -17.99
C ASN A 214 8.59 -12.47 -18.80
N THR A 215 9.29 -13.20 -19.69
CA THR A 215 10.37 -12.68 -20.53
C THR A 215 9.93 -11.64 -21.56
N SER A 216 8.63 -11.60 -21.89
CA SER A 216 8.06 -10.58 -22.77
C SER A 216 8.03 -9.18 -22.10
N ILE A 217 8.17 -9.12 -20.77
CA ILE A 217 8.19 -7.86 -20.04
C ILE A 217 9.64 -7.45 -19.80
N ALA A 218 10.07 -6.37 -20.44
CA ALA A 218 11.40 -5.82 -20.26
C ALA A 218 11.69 -5.44 -18.80
N THR A 219 12.96 -5.56 -18.39
CA THR A 219 13.42 -5.10 -17.08
C THR A 219 13.12 -3.61 -16.90
N GLN A 220 12.48 -3.26 -15.79
CA GLN A 220 12.08 -1.89 -15.50
C GLN A 220 13.00 -1.28 -14.45
N LYS A 221 13.43 -0.06 -14.71
CA LYS A 221 14.24 0.74 -13.80
C LYS A 221 13.45 1.98 -13.41
N SER A 222 13.48 2.36 -12.13
CA SER A 222 12.78 3.54 -11.64
C SER A 222 13.62 4.25 -10.59
N ILE A 223 13.54 5.58 -10.59
CA ILE A 223 14.14 6.45 -9.57
C ILE A 223 13.01 7.21 -8.92
N ASN A 224 13.00 7.20 -7.59
CA ASN A 224 12.15 8.08 -6.81
C ASN A 224 13.04 8.87 -5.85
N SER A 225 12.78 10.17 -5.73
CA SER A 225 13.54 11.03 -4.82
C SER A 225 12.63 12.09 -4.20
N ARG A 226 12.99 12.50 -3.00
CA ARG A 226 12.36 13.62 -2.29
C ARG A 226 13.43 14.43 -1.59
N LEU A 227 13.61 15.66 -2.03
CA LEU A 227 14.42 16.68 -1.38
C LEU A 227 13.51 17.65 -0.64
N GLN A 228 13.75 17.84 0.62
CA GLN A 228 13.01 18.81 1.44
C GLN A 228 13.99 19.76 2.12
N TYR A 229 13.79 21.03 1.85
CA TYR A 229 14.55 22.12 2.45
C TYR A 229 13.61 23.08 3.14
N SER A 230 13.94 23.50 4.34
CA SER A 230 13.19 24.49 5.12
C SER A 230 14.18 25.43 5.81
N GLN A 231 13.96 26.73 5.67
CA GLN A 231 14.80 27.79 6.23
C GLN A 231 13.94 28.86 6.89
N LYS A 232 14.34 29.26 8.09
CA LYS A 232 13.81 30.44 8.81
C LYS A 232 14.89 31.49 8.90
N LEU A 233 14.57 32.71 8.49
CA LEU A 233 15.46 33.86 8.47
C LEU A 233 14.84 35.05 9.23
N ALA A 234 15.63 36.05 9.53
CA ALA A 234 15.19 37.30 10.17
C ALA A 234 14.32 37.07 11.42
N ASN A 235 14.84 36.33 12.42
CA ASN A 235 14.12 35.99 13.66
C ASN A 235 12.70 35.45 13.44
N ASN A 236 12.53 34.53 12.47
CA ASN A 236 11.28 33.96 12.02
C ASN A 236 10.38 34.91 11.18
N GLY A 237 10.90 36.08 10.76
CA GLY A 237 10.19 36.97 9.83
C GLY A 237 10.03 36.38 8.43
N ILE A 238 10.92 35.47 8.01
CA ILE A 238 10.91 34.85 6.69
C ILE A 238 10.97 33.34 6.86
N HIS A 239 10.00 32.63 6.31
CA HIS A 239 9.99 31.17 6.23
C HIS A 239 10.01 30.73 4.76
N TRP A 240 11.05 30.03 4.36
CA TRP A 240 11.20 29.48 3.02
C TRP A 240 11.20 27.95 3.07
N ASN A 241 10.31 27.33 2.30
CA ASN A 241 10.22 25.87 2.15
C ASN A 241 10.32 25.51 0.68
N THR A 242 11.10 24.49 0.40
CA THR A 242 11.24 23.88 -0.93
C THR A 242 11.06 22.39 -0.82
N LEU A 243 10.19 21.83 -1.66
CA LEU A 243 9.99 20.39 -1.83
C LEU A 243 10.20 20.07 -3.31
N PHE A 244 11.14 19.16 -3.58
CA PHE A 244 11.31 18.58 -4.90
C PHE A 244 11.11 17.06 -4.81
N GLU A 245 10.22 16.52 -5.64
CA GLU A 245 9.89 15.10 -5.68
C GLU A 245 9.99 14.58 -7.12
N THR A 246 10.61 13.41 -7.27
CA THR A 246 10.59 12.64 -8.50
C THR A 246 9.95 11.29 -8.19
N ASN A 247 8.88 10.96 -8.88
CA ASN A 247 8.17 9.70 -8.73
C ASN A 247 8.08 8.98 -10.07
N ALA A 248 8.50 7.73 -10.09
CA ALA A 248 8.27 6.82 -11.19
C ALA A 248 7.18 5.82 -10.78
N GLY A 249 6.08 5.81 -11.49
CA GLY A 249 4.93 4.98 -11.17
C GLY A 249 4.33 4.32 -12.40
N ARG A 250 3.25 3.60 -12.18
CA ARG A 250 2.37 3.10 -13.22
C ARG A 250 0.98 3.67 -12.94
N LEU A 251 0.37 4.28 -13.95
CA LEU A 251 -1.02 4.67 -13.91
C LEU A 251 -1.80 3.75 -14.86
N PRO A 252 -3.02 3.33 -14.49
CA PRO A 252 -3.90 2.67 -15.45
C PRO A 252 -4.15 3.63 -16.61
N GLN A 253 -4.04 3.12 -17.82
CA GLN A 253 -4.46 3.85 -19.00
C GLN A 253 -5.96 4.05 -18.86
N GLN A 254 -6.41 5.28 -18.90
CA GLN A 254 -7.84 5.60 -18.89
C GLN A 254 -8.32 5.58 -20.33
N ASP A 255 -9.00 4.51 -20.70
CA ASP A 255 -9.78 4.47 -21.91
C ASP A 255 -11.21 4.92 -21.59
N PHE A 256 -11.88 5.44 -22.57
CA PHE A 256 -13.28 5.83 -22.45
C PHE A 256 -14.03 5.42 -23.71
N THR A 257 -15.33 5.29 -23.57
CA THR A 257 -16.26 5.11 -24.67
C THR A 257 -17.44 6.07 -24.49
N TYR A 258 -18.19 6.26 -25.53
CA TYR A 258 -19.42 7.01 -25.47
C TYR A 258 -20.59 6.03 -25.46
N VAL A 259 -21.54 6.28 -24.58
CA VAL A 259 -22.78 5.49 -24.45
C VAL A 259 -23.96 6.38 -24.78
N GLU A 260 -24.82 5.90 -25.67
CA GLU A 260 -26.03 6.60 -26.04
C GLU A 260 -27.02 6.65 -24.86
N VAL A 261 -27.65 7.81 -24.69
CA VAL A 261 -28.64 8.08 -23.65
C VAL A 261 -29.80 8.85 -24.26
N GLU A 262 -30.89 8.98 -23.53
CA GLU A 262 -32.04 9.78 -23.98
C GLU A 262 -31.62 11.23 -24.25
N PRO A 263 -32.19 11.87 -25.29
CA PRO A 263 -31.92 13.26 -25.60
C PRO A 263 -32.06 14.18 -24.39
N GLY A 264 -31.04 15.00 -24.16
CA GLY A 264 -30.98 15.88 -23.01
C GLY A 264 -30.35 15.30 -21.75
N GLN A 265 -30.05 14.01 -21.72
CA GLN A 265 -29.35 13.38 -20.58
C GLN A 265 -27.83 13.25 -20.80
N GLY A 266 -27.38 13.49 -22.02
CA GLY A 266 -25.98 13.42 -22.40
C GLY A 266 -25.23 14.73 -22.18
N SER A 267 -23.96 14.73 -22.64
CA SER A 267 -23.12 15.91 -22.76
C SER A 267 -22.43 15.99 -24.11
N PHE A 268 -22.57 14.95 -24.95
CA PHE A 268 -21.91 14.84 -26.23
C PHE A 268 -22.95 14.50 -27.32
N VAL A 269 -22.58 14.83 -28.54
CA VAL A 269 -23.29 14.50 -29.78
C VAL A 269 -22.31 13.82 -30.73
N TRP A 270 -22.76 12.87 -31.50
CA TRP A 270 -21.96 12.18 -32.50
C TRP A 270 -22.19 12.79 -33.88
N PHE A 271 -21.11 13.02 -34.61
CA PHE A 271 -21.12 13.46 -36.02
C PHE A 271 -20.28 12.49 -36.86
N ASP A 272 -20.87 11.79 -37.75
CA ASP A 272 -20.19 10.92 -38.72
C ASP A 272 -19.50 11.78 -39.79
N TYR A 273 -18.23 12.16 -39.50
CA TYR A 273 -17.49 13.06 -40.39
C TYR A 273 -16.96 12.38 -41.66
N ASN A 274 -16.76 11.08 -41.62
CA ASN A 274 -16.23 10.32 -42.73
C ASN A 274 -17.29 9.48 -43.45
N GLU A 275 -18.55 9.59 -43.02
CA GLU A 275 -19.74 8.94 -43.62
C GLU A 275 -19.62 7.38 -43.65
N ASN A 276 -18.90 6.80 -42.68
CA ASN A 276 -18.73 5.35 -42.64
C ASN A 276 -19.75 4.63 -41.74
N GLY A 277 -20.56 5.35 -41.00
CA GLY A 277 -21.60 4.83 -40.10
C GLY A 277 -21.01 4.16 -38.83
N ILE A 278 -19.73 4.30 -38.57
CA ILE A 278 -19.04 3.72 -37.42
C ILE A 278 -18.71 4.85 -36.41
N GLN A 279 -19.10 4.66 -35.16
CA GLN A 279 -18.83 5.64 -34.12
C GLN A 279 -17.35 5.59 -33.70
N GLU A 280 -16.56 6.53 -34.17
CA GLU A 280 -15.15 6.72 -33.78
C GLU A 280 -15.04 7.75 -32.68
N LEU A 281 -14.02 7.60 -31.80
CA LEU A 281 -13.87 8.46 -30.59
C LEU A 281 -13.69 9.94 -30.93
N GLU A 282 -13.11 10.23 -32.10
CA GLU A 282 -12.84 11.60 -32.58
C GLU A 282 -14.06 12.29 -33.15
N GLU A 283 -15.17 11.55 -33.36
CA GLU A 283 -16.41 12.05 -33.93
C GLU A 283 -17.43 12.52 -32.89
N PHE A 284 -17.06 12.46 -31.61
CA PHE A 284 -17.91 12.91 -30.51
C PHE A 284 -17.51 14.31 -30.06
N GLU A 285 -18.44 15.24 -30.18
CA GLU A 285 -18.26 16.62 -29.73
C GLU A 285 -19.15 16.95 -28.53
N ILE A 286 -18.74 17.99 -27.77
CA ILE A 286 -19.61 18.53 -26.72
C ILE A 286 -20.81 19.14 -27.34
N ALA A 287 -22.01 18.70 -26.96
CA ALA A 287 -23.26 19.23 -27.49
C ALA A 287 -23.42 20.71 -27.13
N GLN A 288 -23.72 21.55 -28.14
CA GLN A 288 -23.96 22.97 -27.92
C GLN A 288 -25.29 23.25 -27.22
N PHE A 289 -26.28 22.39 -27.47
CA PHE A 289 -27.60 22.47 -26.86
C PHE A 289 -27.94 21.17 -26.13
N GLN A 290 -28.60 21.30 -25.01
CA GLN A 290 -28.88 20.17 -24.13
C GLN A 290 -29.76 19.11 -24.77
N ASP A 291 -30.71 19.51 -25.60
CA ASP A 291 -31.62 18.63 -26.34
C ASP A 291 -30.93 17.75 -27.40
N GLN A 292 -29.75 18.17 -27.85
CA GLN A 292 -28.92 17.42 -28.82
C GLN A 292 -27.93 16.47 -28.12
N ALA A 293 -27.80 16.58 -26.82
CA ALA A 293 -26.85 15.79 -26.02
C ALA A 293 -27.37 14.37 -25.80
N THR A 294 -26.98 13.46 -26.69
CA THR A 294 -27.44 12.06 -26.72
C THR A 294 -26.38 11.05 -26.29
N TYR A 295 -25.17 11.48 -25.94
CA TYR A 295 -24.10 10.61 -25.48
C TYR A 295 -23.47 11.08 -24.18
N VAL A 296 -23.12 10.11 -23.32
CA VAL A 296 -22.28 10.32 -22.13
C VAL A 296 -20.96 9.61 -22.30
N ARG A 297 -19.87 10.26 -21.87
CA ARG A 297 -18.55 9.64 -21.85
C ARG A 297 -18.39 8.78 -20.60
N VAL A 298 -18.18 7.48 -20.79
CA VAL A 298 -17.98 6.50 -19.72
C VAL A 298 -16.53 6.04 -19.72
N LEU A 299 -15.87 6.13 -18.57
CA LEU A 299 -14.52 5.61 -18.40
C LEU A 299 -14.58 4.07 -18.34
N LEU A 300 -13.79 3.44 -19.20
CA LEU A 300 -13.62 1.99 -19.18
C LEU A 300 -12.51 1.63 -18.19
N PRO A 301 -12.74 0.64 -17.31
CA PRO A 301 -11.69 0.11 -16.47
C PRO A 301 -10.66 -0.63 -17.36
N ASN A 302 -9.60 0.04 -17.74
CA ASN A 302 -8.51 -0.57 -18.50
C ASN A 302 -7.46 -1.14 -17.55
N GLN A 303 -7.08 -2.41 -17.77
CA GLN A 303 -6.01 -3.08 -17.05
C GLN A 303 -4.61 -2.81 -17.61
N VAL A 304 -4.50 -2.01 -18.66
CA VAL A 304 -3.21 -1.59 -19.23
C VAL A 304 -2.65 -0.46 -18.39
N TYR A 305 -1.46 -0.68 -17.85
CA TYR A 305 -0.76 0.31 -17.04
C TYR A 305 0.37 0.94 -17.84
N ILE A 306 0.32 2.25 -18.03
CA ILE A 306 1.40 3.02 -18.63
C ILE A 306 2.40 3.47 -17.57
N ARG A 307 3.68 3.46 -17.95
CA ARG A 307 4.74 3.96 -17.09
C ARG A 307 4.75 5.48 -17.11
N THR A 308 4.73 6.09 -15.93
CA THR A 308 4.75 7.55 -15.78
C THR A 308 5.97 7.97 -14.95
N HIS A 309 6.49 9.13 -15.29
CA HIS A 309 7.48 9.87 -14.51
C HIS A 309 6.90 11.24 -14.18
N GLN A 310 6.84 11.55 -12.90
CA GLN A 310 6.32 12.81 -12.42
C GLN A 310 7.41 13.53 -11.61
N ASN A 311 7.66 14.77 -11.95
CA ASN A 311 8.47 15.69 -11.16
C ASN A 311 7.55 16.76 -10.57
N LYS A 312 7.70 17.02 -9.28
CA LYS A 312 6.96 18.06 -8.57
C LYS A 312 7.93 18.96 -7.85
N LEU A 313 7.88 20.27 -8.15
CA LEU A 313 8.56 21.30 -7.40
C LEU A 313 7.50 22.16 -6.71
N SER A 314 7.61 22.30 -5.40
CA SER A 314 6.77 23.18 -4.60
C SER A 314 7.67 24.11 -3.79
N GLN A 315 7.41 25.40 -3.85
CA GLN A 315 8.09 26.40 -3.06
C GLN A 315 7.07 27.27 -2.35
N SER A 316 7.31 27.57 -1.09
CA SER A 316 6.53 28.53 -0.34
C SER A 316 7.44 29.49 0.40
N LEU A 317 7.10 30.77 0.31
CA LEU A 317 7.74 31.86 1.04
C LEU A 317 6.67 32.55 1.88
N THR A 318 6.84 32.53 3.19
CA THR A 318 5.95 33.22 4.13
C THR A 318 6.71 34.36 4.76
N LEU A 319 6.15 35.55 4.69
CA LEU A 319 6.67 36.78 5.29
C LEU A 319 5.81 37.14 6.49
N ASN A 320 6.40 37.19 7.66
CA ASN A 320 5.75 37.64 8.90
C ASN A 320 6.38 39.00 9.27
N PRO A 321 5.73 40.13 8.94
CA PRO A 321 6.24 41.42 9.36
C PRO A 321 6.26 41.51 10.88
N ILE A 322 7.39 41.99 11.42
CA ILE A 322 7.60 42.20 12.85
C ILE A 322 6.94 43.52 13.25
#